data_acf61abcf2b0a69bc7a6b7443815cd0a
#
_entry.id   acf61abcf2b0a69bc7a6b7443815cd0a
#
_cell.length_a   1.000
_cell.length_b   1.000
_cell.length_c   1.000
_cell.angle_alpha   90.00
_cell.angle_beta   90.00
_cell.angle_gamma   90.00
#
_symmetry.space_group_name_H-M   'P 1'
#
loop_
_entity.id
_entity.type
_entity.pdbx_description
1 polymer ?
#
loop_
_entity_poly.entity_id
_entity_poly.type
_entity_poly.pdbx_seq_one_letter_code
_entity_poly.pdbx_strand_id
1 'polypeptide(L)'
;LHTIIAWPSPTKQGQESSHGSKLGAEEVAGLKRALGLDPEQSFILPEDVVSHARKQAADNARAARADWDARFATWQQVNPAGAALLERLEAHRLPEGLEEALPTWEVGESLATRAASGKVLSALAGVVPELWGGSADLAGSNNTTMAGEPSFLPAALAQSEGDGPFGRTLHFGVREHAMGSILNGIALDGLTRPYGGTFMVFSDYMRPAVRLAA
;
A
#
# COMPACT_ATOMS: atom_id res chain seq x y z
N LEU A 1 -19.93 -15.29 -8.19
CA LEU A 1 -20.41 -15.95 -6.99
C LEU A 1 -21.75 -15.34 -6.59
N HIS A 2 -22.79 -16.16 -6.46
CA HIS A 2 -24.08 -15.75 -5.91
C HIS A 2 -24.24 -16.35 -4.53
N THR A 3 -24.60 -15.52 -3.56
CA THR A 3 -24.84 -15.93 -2.17
C THR A 3 -26.16 -15.35 -1.68
N ILE A 4 -26.70 -15.95 -0.64
CA ILE A 4 -27.92 -15.47 0.02
C ILE A 4 -27.52 -14.97 1.40
N ILE A 5 -27.89 -13.71 1.73
CA ILE A 5 -27.59 -13.14 3.03
C ILE A 5 -28.24 -14.00 4.13
N ALA A 6 -27.51 -14.22 5.22
CA ALA A 6 -27.92 -15.02 6.38
C ALA A 6 -28.32 -16.47 6.07
N TRP A 7 -27.89 -17.07 4.95
CA TRP A 7 -28.11 -18.49 4.67
C TRP A 7 -27.29 -19.37 5.65
N PRO A 8 -27.83 -20.48 6.19
CA PRO A 8 -29.18 -21.03 6.10
C PRO A 8 -30.06 -20.69 7.33
N SER A 9 -30.16 -19.45 7.70
CA SER A 9 -30.96 -18.99 8.83
C SER A 9 -32.45 -19.33 8.62
N PRO A 10 -33.16 -19.86 9.62
CA PRO A 10 -34.52 -20.35 9.46
C PRO A 10 -35.54 -19.30 8.98
N THR A 11 -35.45 -18.08 9.51
CA THR A 11 -36.42 -17.02 9.19
C THR A 11 -35.79 -15.75 8.62
N LYS A 12 -34.46 -15.62 8.65
CA LYS A 12 -33.74 -14.39 8.31
C LYS A 12 -32.95 -14.47 6.99
N GLN A 13 -32.84 -15.66 6.39
CA GLN A 13 -32.14 -15.76 5.10
C GLN A 13 -32.86 -14.95 4.01
N GLY A 14 -32.12 -14.26 3.18
CA GLY A 14 -32.67 -13.45 2.10
C GLY A 14 -33.37 -12.17 2.54
N GLN A 15 -33.44 -11.88 3.82
CA GLN A 15 -34.09 -10.67 4.36
C GLN A 15 -33.10 -9.51 4.43
N GLU A 16 -33.50 -8.32 3.97
CA GLU A 16 -32.66 -7.11 4.04
C GLU A 16 -32.28 -6.75 5.50
N SER A 17 -33.19 -7.02 6.44
CA SER A 17 -32.99 -6.77 7.88
C SER A 17 -31.78 -7.53 8.46
N SER A 18 -31.33 -8.59 7.80
CA SER A 18 -30.13 -9.34 8.21
C SER A 18 -28.82 -8.56 7.96
N HIS A 19 -28.86 -7.50 7.19
CA HIS A 19 -27.67 -6.69 6.88
C HIS A 19 -27.16 -5.90 8.11
N GLY A 20 -28.06 -5.33 8.91
CA GLY A 20 -27.65 -4.43 9.99
C GLY A 20 -28.23 -4.78 11.36
N SER A 21 -29.06 -5.83 11.49
CA SER A 21 -29.69 -6.21 12.73
C SER A 21 -29.11 -7.48 13.32
N LYS A 22 -29.10 -7.59 14.66
CA LYS A 22 -28.73 -8.82 15.34
C LYS A 22 -29.75 -9.92 14.98
N LEU A 23 -29.27 -11.13 14.69
CA LEU A 23 -30.12 -12.28 14.42
C LEU A 23 -30.98 -12.66 15.63
N GLY A 24 -30.45 -12.55 16.83
CA GLY A 24 -31.06 -13.01 18.07
C GLY A 24 -30.69 -14.47 18.40
N ALA A 25 -30.82 -14.82 19.68
CA ALA A 25 -30.34 -16.11 20.19
C ALA A 25 -31.03 -17.32 19.53
N GLU A 26 -32.34 -17.26 19.37
CA GLU A 26 -33.12 -18.35 18.77
C GLU A 26 -32.76 -18.58 17.31
N GLU A 27 -32.60 -17.50 16.55
CA GLU A 27 -32.22 -17.57 15.14
C GLU A 27 -30.80 -18.10 14.98
N VAL A 28 -29.87 -17.68 15.84
CA VAL A 28 -28.49 -18.19 15.87
C VAL A 28 -28.48 -19.69 16.22
N ALA A 29 -29.26 -20.12 17.19
CA ALA A 29 -29.40 -21.54 17.53
C ALA A 29 -29.98 -22.34 16.35
N GLY A 30 -31.01 -21.83 15.70
CA GLY A 30 -31.59 -22.41 14.49
C GLY A 30 -30.59 -22.52 13.33
N LEU A 31 -29.84 -21.46 13.09
CA LEU A 31 -28.77 -21.43 12.10
C LEU A 31 -27.68 -22.47 12.38
N LYS A 32 -27.24 -22.61 13.64
CA LYS A 32 -26.28 -23.64 14.05
C LYS A 32 -26.80 -25.02 13.79
N ARG A 33 -28.06 -25.33 14.15
CA ARG A 33 -28.69 -26.63 13.88
C ARG A 33 -28.74 -26.92 12.37
N ALA A 34 -29.11 -25.94 11.57
CA ALA A 34 -29.14 -26.08 10.10
C ALA A 34 -27.76 -26.37 9.50
N LEU A 35 -26.69 -25.89 10.14
CA LEU A 35 -25.30 -26.17 9.77
C LEU A 35 -24.72 -27.44 10.41
N GLY A 36 -25.50 -28.16 11.21
CA GLY A 36 -25.02 -29.36 11.95
C GLY A 36 -24.10 -29.02 13.12
N LEU A 37 -24.15 -27.79 13.62
CA LEU A 37 -23.35 -27.32 14.75
C LEU A 37 -24.18 -27.40 16.06
N ASP A 38 -23.50 -27.58 17.19
CA ASP A 38 -24.12 -27.52 18.52
C ASP A 38 -24.59 -26.10 18.83
N PRO A 39 -25.90 -25.85 19.05
CA PRO A 39 -26.40 -24.51 19.34
C PRO A 39 -25.90 -23.93 20.66
N GLU A 40 -25.53 -24.77 21.62
CA GLU A 40 -25.10 -24.32 22.96
C GLU A 40 -23.61 -23.90 22.99
N GLN A 41 -22.82 -24.36 22.02
CA GLN A 41 -21.42 -24.02 21.96
C GLN A 41 -21.19 -22.70 21.19
N SER A 42 -20.31 -21.83 21.70
CA SER A 42 -19.88 -20.60 21.04
C SER A 42 -18.39 -20.61 20.81
N PHE A 43 -17.94 -19.93 19.71
CA PHE A 43 -16.53 -19.84 19.34
C PHE A 43 -15.84 -21.20 19.17
N ILE A 44 -16.53 -22.16 18.56
CA ILE A 44 -16.02 -23.51 18.33
C ILE A 44 -14.83 -23.44 17.36
N LEU A 45 -13.70 -23.95 17.79
CA LEU A 45 -12.53 -24.19 16.97
C LEU A 45 -12.30 -25.70 16.89
N PRO A 46 -12.60 -26.36 15.76
CA PRO A 46 -12.29 -27.78 15.57
C PRO A 46 -10.78 -27.96 15.57
N GLU A 47 -10.22 -28.50 16.66
CA GLU A 47 -8.77 -28.59 16.85
C GLU A 47 -8.08 -29.48 15.81
N ASP A 48 -8.73 -30.52 15.36
CA ASP A 48 -8.27 -31.41 14.30
C ASP A 48 -8.10 -30.65 12.98
N VAL A 49 -9.09 -29.83 12.58
CA VAL A 49 -9.05 -29.00 11.38
C VAL A 49 -7.96 -27.92 11.49
N VAL A 50 -7.90 -27.23 12.63
CA VAL A 50 -6.89 -26.20 12.88
C VAL A 50 -5.48 -26.79 12.87
N SER A 51 -5.28 -27.92 13.54
CA SER A 51 -4.00 -28.62 13.58
C SER A 51 -3.58 -29.12 12.21
N HIS A 52 -4.53 -29.69 11.44
CA HIS A 52 -4.26 -30.09 10.06
C HIS A 52 -3.86 -28.90 9.18
N ALA A 53 -4.61 -27.81 9.22
CA ALA A 53 -4.31 -26.60 8.43
C ALA A 53 -2.95 -25.99 8.81
N ARG A 54 -2.63 -25.89 10.10
CA ARG A 54 -1.33 -25.42 10.58
C ARG A 54 -0.19 -26.31 10.13
N LYS A 55 -0.36 -27.62 10.22
CA LYS A 55 0.65 -28.58 9.76
C LYS A 55 0.90 -28.45 8.27
N GLN A 56 -0.15 -28.42 7.45
CA GLN A 56 -0.07 -28.25 6.00
C GLN A 56 0.65 -26.94 5.63
N ALA A 57 0.25 -25.84 6.27
CA ALA A 57 0.89 -24.54 6.03
C ALA A 57 2.38 -24.58 6.40
N ALA A 58 2.73 -25.15 7.57
CA ALA A 58 4.11 -25.26 8.02
C ALA A 58 4.97 -26.17 7.11
N ASP A 59 4.43 -27.31 6.67
CA ASP A 59 5.14 -28.23 5.81
C ASP A 59 5.39 -27.61 4.42
N ASN A 60 4.40 -26.94 3.83
CA ASN A 60 4.54 -26.25 2.56
C ASN A 60 5.48 -25.03 2.63
N ALA A 61 5.42 -24.27 3.73
CA ALA A 61 6.23 -23.06 3.89
C ALA A 61 7.70 -23.36 4.23
N ARG A 62 7.99 -24.48 4.91
CA ARG A 62 9.34 -24.76 5.43
C ARG A 62 10.38 -24.88 4.34
N ALA A 63 10.09 -25.62 3.28
CA ALA A 63 11.02 -25.79 2.14
C ALA A 63 11.18 -24.47 1.37
N ALA A 64 10.07 -23.77 1.10
CA ALA A 64 10.09 -22.48 0.41
C ALA A 64 10.86 -21.42 1.22
N ARG A 65 10.71 -21.40 2.54
CA ARG A 65 11.43 -20.48 3.43
C ARG A 65 12.92 -20.78 3.44
N ALA A 66 13.32 -22.04 3.55
CA ALA A 66 14.75 -22.42 3.54
C ALA A 66 15.44 -22.06 2.21
N ASP A 67 14.77 -22.27 1.08
CA ASP A 67 15.26 -21.87 -0.24
C ASP A 67 15.38 -20.34 -0.35
N TRP A 68 14.37 -19.61 0.13
CA TRP A 68 14.41 -18.15 0.15
C TRP A 68 15.56 -17.62 1.01
N ASP A 69 15.73 -18.14 2.24
CA ASP A 69 16.81 -17.72 3.17
C ASP A 69 18.20 -17.91 2.55
N ALA A 70 18.42 -19.05 1.87
CA ALA A 70 19.69 -19.32 1.20
C ALA A 70 19.96 -18.34 0.04
N ARG A 71 18.95 -18.07 -0.79
CA ARG A 71 19.04 -17.09 -1.88
C ARG A 71 19.22 -15.67 -1.36
N PHE A 72 18.52 -15.30 -0.32
CA PHE A 72 18.64 -13.99 0.32
C PHE A 72 20.05 -13.77 0.89
N ALA A 73 20.61 -14.74 1.61
CA ALA A 73 21.97 -14.67 2.11
C ALA A 73 23.00 -14.49 0.98
N THR A 74 22.82 -15.21 -0.12
CA THR A 74 23.68 -15.06 -1.31
C THR A 74 23.54 -13.65 -1.93
N TRP A 75 22.31 -13.16 -2.07
CA TRP A 75 22.03 -11.81 -2.58
C TRP A 75 22.69 -10.72 -1.73
N GLN A 76 22.62 -10.84 -0.40
CA GLN A 76 23.26 -9.89 0.51
C GLN A 76 24.80 -9.84 0.30
N GLN A 77 25.42 -10.98 0.05
CA GLN A 77 26.87 -11.08 -0.19
C GLN A 77 27.28 -10.42 -1.51
N VAL A 78 26.52 -10.64 -2.59
CA VAL A 78 26.85 -10.11 -3.91
C VAL A 78 26.34 -8.69 -4.13
N ASN A 79 25.46 -8.17 -3.26
CA ASN A 79 24.88 -6.84 -3.36
C ASN A 79 24.88 -6.12 -2.00
N PRO A 80 26.05 -5.80 -1.44
CA PRO A 80 26.14 -5.19 -0.11
C PRO A 80 25.47 -3.81 -0.02
N ALA A 81 25.49 -3.03 -1.10
CA ALA A 81 24.82 -1.73 -1.13
C ALA A 81 23.28 -1.87 -1.05
N GLY A 82 22.72 -2.83 -1.80
CA GLY A 82 21.28 -3.13 -1.72
C GLY A 82 20.88 -3.69 -0.35
N ALA A 83 21.73 -4.52 0.26
CA ALA A 83 21.50 -5.06 1.59
C ALA A 83 21.48 -3.94 2.66
N ALA A 84 22.42 -3.00 2.60
CA ALA A 84 22.45 -1.85 3.50
C ALA A 84 21.26 -0.91 3.30
N LEU A 85 20.83 -0.71 2.04
CA LEU A 85 19.63 0.04 1.73
C LEU A 85 18.39 -0.64 2.35
N LEU A 86 18.21 -1.95 2.13
CA LEU A 86 17.08 -2.70 2.68
C LEU A 86 17.04 -2.60 4.21
N GLU A 87 18.17 -2.81 4.89
CA GLU A 87 18.26 -2.66 6.34
C GLU A 87 17.85 -1.26 6.82
N ARG A 88 18.27 -0.21 6.09
CA ARG A 88 17.87 1.17 6.40
C ARG A 88 16.37 1.38 6.25
N LEU A 89 15.78 0.82 5.16
CA LEU A 89 14.34 0.93 4.87
C LEU A 89 13.50 0.18 5.90
N GLU A 90 13.87 -1.06 6.23
CA GLU A 90 13.18 -1.87 7.26
C GLU A 90 13.23 -1.19 8.64
N ALA A 91 14.34 -0.52 8.95
CA ALA A 91 14.48 0.25 10.18
C ALA A 91 13.83 1.65 10.12
N HIS A 92 13.17 2.01 9.00
CA HIS A 92 12.57 3.33 8.75
C HIS A 92 13.52 4.51 8.99
N ARG A 93 14.82 4.30 8.87
CA ARG A 93 15.82 5.36 9.06
C ARG A 93 15.89 6.27 7.84
N LEU A 94 16.05 7.56 8.08
CA LEU A 94 16.31 8.54 7.01
C LEU A 94 17.75 8.35 6.47
N PRO A 95 17.99 8.66 5.19
CA PRO A 95 19.33 8.62 4.64
C PRO A 95 20.23 9.71 5.28
N GLU A 96 21.52 9.43 5.34
CA GLU A 96 22.53 10.42 5.65
C GLU A 96 22.55 11.50 4.56
N GLY A 97 22.89 12.74 4.92
CA GLY A 97 22.95 13.85 3.97
C GLY A 97 21.59 14.41 3.54
N LEU A 98 20.49 14.00 4.20
CA LEU A 98 19.14 14.49 3.86
C LEU A 98 19.01 16.00 4.07
N GLU A 99 19.47 16.51 5.19
CA GLU A 99 19.35 17.92 5.54
C GLU A 99 20.24 18.79 4.63
N GLU A 100 21.44 18.32 4.33
CA GLU A 100 22.39 18.98 3.44
C GLU A 100 21.92 19.04 1.99
N ALA A 101 21.09 18.10 1.56
CA ALA A 101 20.50 18.06 0.24
C ALA A 101 19.37 19.09 0.05
N LEU A 102 18.78 19.59 1.13
CA LEU A 102 17.64 20.50 1.03
C LEU A 102 18.07 21.86 0.48
N PRO A 103 17.32 22.44 -0.48
CA PRO A 103 17.61 23.78 -0.97
C PRO A 103 17.36 24.84 0.10
N THR A 104 18.17 25.87 0.09
CA THR A 104 18.02 27.06 0.94
C THR A 104 17.59 28.25 0.08
N TRP A 105 17.00 29.26 0.70
CA TRP A 105 16.55 30.49 0.06
C TRP A 105 17.03 31.71 0.84
N GLU A 106 17.27 32.79 0.14
CA GLU A 106 17.64 34.06 0.77
C GLU A 106 16.43 34.67 1.52
N VAL A 107 16.73 35.40 2.60
CA VAL A 107 15.71 36.13 3.35
C VAL A 107 15.07 37.21 2.47
N GLY A 108 13.75 37.11 2.30
CA GLY A 108 12.99 38.04 1.44
C GLY A 108 12.81 37.55 -0.01
N GLU A 109 13.35 36.40 -0.38
CA GLU A 109 13.05 35.78 -1.66
C GLU A 109 11.56 35.39 -1.73
N SER A 110 10.91 35.78 -2.84
CA SER A 110 9.49 35.42 -3.09
C SER A 110 9.42 34.25 -4.07
N LEU A 111 8.92 33.13 -3.60
CA LEU A 111 8.80 31.91 -4.40
C LEU A 111 7.41 31.29 -4.21
N ALA A 112 6.79 30.88 -5.32
CA ALA A 112 5.55 30.11 -5.23
C ALA A 112 5.79 28.77 -4.51
N THR A 113 4.88 28.36 -3.62
CA THR A 113 5.02 27.13 -2.83
C THR A 113 5.22 25.88 -3.70
N ARG A 114 4.54 25.79 -4.84
CA ARG A 114 4.74 24.69 -5.82
C ARG A 114 6.18 24.66 -6.39
N ALA A 115 6.78 25.82 -6.62
CA ALA A 115 8.14 25.89 -7.13
C ALA A 115 9.16 25.50 -6.04
N ALA A 116 8.94 25.93 -4.79
CA ALA A 116 9.72 25.49 -3.65
C ALA A 116 9.62 23.96 -3.48
N SER A 117 8.40 23.41 -3.48
CA SER A 117 8.14 21.98 -3.40
C SER A 117 8.85 21.19 -4.51
N GLY A 118 8.78 21.65 -5.75
CA GLY A 118 9.46 20.99 -6.88
C GLY A 118 10.98 20.97 -6.75
N LYS A 119 11.59 22.07 -6.25
CA LYS A 119 13.03 22.12 -5.95
C LYS A 119 13.40 21.13 -4.84
N VAL A 120 12.60 21.05 -3.77
CA VAL A 120 12.79 20.09 -2.68
C VAL A 120 12.66 18.66 -3.18
N LEU A 121 11.61 18.34 -3.94
CA LEU A 121 11.42 16.99 -4.51
C LEU A 121 12.61 16.55 -5.36
N SER A 122 13.09 17.42 -6.23
CA SER A 122 14.24 17.13 -7.10
C SER A 122 15.54 16.94 -6.32
N ALA A 123 15.74 17.70 -5.25
CA ALA A 123 16.89 17.54 -4.36
C ALA A 123 16.81 16.22 -3.57
N LEU A 124 15.65 15.90 -3.03
CA LEU A 124 15.41 14.66 -2.30
C LEU A 124 15.54 13.41 -3.20
N ALA A 125 15.21 13.51 -4.47
CA ALA A 125 15.33 12.39 -5.41
C ALA A 125 16.76 11.82 -5.47
N GLY A 126 17.77 12.67 -5.30
CA GLY A 126 19.18 12.27 -5.32
C GLY A 126 19.65 11.51 -4.07
N VAL A 127 19.01 11.71 -2.92
CA VAL A 127 19.43 11.14 -1.63
C VAL A 127 18.41 10.16 -1.02
N VAL A 128 17.16 10.18 -1.50
CA VAL A 128 16.07 9.32 -1.03
C VAL A 128 15.61 8.40 -2.17
N PRO A 129 16.32 7.28 -2.44
CA PRO A 129 15.98 6.38 -3.55
C PRO A 129 14.60 5.73 -3.41
N GLU A 130 14.09 5.62 -2.20
CA GLU A 130 12.74 5.12 -1.90
C GLU A 130 11.62 6.17 -2.10
N LEU A 131 11.93 7.40 -2.49
CA LEU A 131 10.92 8.41 -2.81
C LEU A 131 10.27 8.09 -4.16
N TRP A 132 8.95 7.92 -4.18
CA TRP A 132 8.20 7.46 -5.34
C TRP A 132 6.84 8.15 -5.42
N GLY A 133 6.48 8.73 -6.55
CA GLY A 133 5.20 9.40 -6.65
C GLY A 133 5.04 10.27 -7.89
N GLY A 134 4.01 11.11 -7.88
CA GLY A 134 3.67 11.94 -9.04
C GLY A 134 2.38 12.71 -8.84
N SER A 135 1.59 12.86 -9.91
CA SER A 135 0.40 13.70 -9.91
C SER A 135 -0.79 13.05 -10.58
N ALA A 136 -1.97 13.52 -10.20
CA ALA A 136 -3.22 13.26 -10.90
C ALA A 136 -3.36 14.21 -12.10
N ASP A 137 -2.55 13.99 -13.13
CA ASP A 137 -2.51 14.73 -14.41
C ASP A 137 -2.17 16.23 -14.32
N LEU A 138 -1.51 16.65 -13.25
CA LEU A 138 -1.15 18.04 -12.98
C LEU A 138 0.36 18.25 -12.74
N ALA A 139 1.21 17.30 -13.11
CA ALA A 139 2.62 17.29 -12.79
C ALA A 139 3.35 18.60 -13.16
N GLY A 140 3.10 19.12 -14.37
CA GLY A 140 3.68 20.37 -14.82
C GLY A 140 3.15 21.61 -14.10
N SER A 141 1.89 21.56 -13.65
CA SER A 141 1.25 22.71 -12.98
C SER A 141 1.57 22.79 -11.49
N ASN A 142 1.77 21.66 -10.83
CA ASN A 142 2.08 21.59 -9.40
C ASN A 142 3.53 21.20 -9.08
N ASN A 143 4.37 21.04 -10.12
CA ASN A 143 5.80 20.75 -10.01
C ASN A 143 6.09 19.48 -9.17
N THR A 144 5.40 18.39 -9.49
CA THR A 144 5.54 17.11 -8.76
C THR A 144 6.37 16.07 -9.50
N THR A 145 7.06 16.44 -10.55
CA THR A 145 8.05 15.59 -11.21
C THR A 145 9.41 15.77 -10.57
N MET A 146 10.03 14.69 -10.16
CA MET A 146 11.43 14.67 -9.72
C MET A 146 12.34 14.82 -10.94
N ALA A 147 13.16 15.87 -10.98
CA ALA A 147 14.04 16.12 -12.13
C ALA A 147 15.05 14.98 -12.30
N GLY A 148 15.14 14.47 -13.52
CA GLY A 148 16.07 13.37 -13.87
C GLY A 148 15.59 11.97 -13.53
N GLU A 149 14.43 11.82 -12.86
CA GLU A 149 13.91 10.50 -12.50
C GLU A 149 13.00 9.94 -13.58
N PRO A 150 13.22 8.67 -13.99
CA PRO A 150 12.42 8.06 -15.04
C PRO A 150 10.99 7.76 -14.59
N SER A 151 10.11 7.63 -15.59
CA SER A 151 8.71 7.29 -15.38
C SER A 151 8.52 5.78 -15.15
N PHE A 152 7.63 5.44 -14.20
CA PHE A 152 7.14 4.08 -14.00
C PHE A 152 6.10 3.76 -15.07
N LEU A 153 6.52 3.04 -16.10
CA LEU A 153 5.68 2.72 -17.26
C LEU A 153 5.88 1.26 -17.69
N PRO A 154 4.89 0.65 -18.33
CA PRO A 154 5.12 -0.55 -19.12
C PRO A 154 6.16 -0.27 -20.21
N ALA A 155 7.03 -1.22 -20.48
CA ALA A 155 8.11 -1.05 -21.49
C ALA A 155 7.59 -0.57 -22.87
N ALA A 156 6.39 -0.99 -23.26
CA ALA A 156 5.76 -0.59 -24.53
C ALA A 156 5.35 0.90 -24.57
N LEU A 157 5.33 1.59 -23.42
CA LEU A 157 4.96 3.00 -23.29
C LEU A 157 6.14 3.89 -22.88
N ALA A 158 7.34 3.32 -22.76
CA ALA A 158 8.54 4.08 -22.43
C ALA A 158 8.83 5.13 -23.52
N GLN A 159 9.07 6.38 -23.11
CA GLN A 159 9.31 7.53 -23.98
C GLN A 159 10.72 8.09 -23.86
N SER A 160 11.39 7.73 -22.75
CA SER A 160 12.74 8.23 -22.43
C SER A 160 13.61 7.08 -21.94
N GLU A 161 14.92 7.29 -21.99
CA GLU A 161 15.89 6.34 -21.42
C GLU A 161 15.62 6.20 -19.90
N GLY A 162 15.56 4.96 -19.44
CA GLY A 162 15.27 4.62 -18.04
C GLY A 162 13.79 4.46 -17.70
N ASP A 163 12.86 4.92 -18.55
CA ASP A 163 11.43 4.66 -18.35
C ASP A 163 11.15 3.16 -18.32
N GLY A 164 10.35 2.71 -17.36
CA GLY A 164 10.08 1.29 -17.22
C GLY A 164 9.58 0.91 -15.82
N PRO A 165 9.61 -0.39 -15.49
CA PRO A 165 9.08 -0.91 -14.23
C PRO A 165 9.90 -0.49 -12.98
N PHE A 166 11.04 0.16 -13.17
CA PHE A 166 11.88 0.67 -12.09
C PHE A 166 11.89 2.20 -12.01
N GLY A 167 11.09 2.88 -12.83
CA GLY A 167 10.91 4.32 -12.74
C GLY A 167 10.22 4.74 -11.44
N ARG A 168 10.50 5.95 -10.98
CA ARG A 168 9.98 6.49 -9.70
C ARG A 168 8.90 7.54 -9.87
N THR A 169 8.71 8.05 -11.09
CA THR A 169 7.65 9.02 -11.41
C THR A 169 6.37 8.28 -11.81
N LEU A 170 5.32 8.43 -11.01
CA LEU A 170 4.01 7.81 -11.23
C LEU A 170 3.05 8.74 -11.96
N HIS A 171 2.31 8.20 -12.90
CA HIS A 171 1.29 8.92 -13.68
C HIS A 171 -0.11 8.38 -13.34
N PHE A 172 -0.83 9.08 -12.48
CA PHE A 172 -2.14 8.61 -11.99
C PHE A 172 -3.30 8.97 -12.93
N GLY A 173 -3.10 9.90 -13.88
CA GLY A 173 -4.17 10.48 -14.67
C GLY A 173 -5.15 11.29 -13.81
N VAL A 174 -6.30 11.69 -14.35
CA VAL A 174 -7.33 12.42 -13.60
C VAL A 174 -8.07 11.48 -12.66
N ARG A 175 -7.42 11.08 -11.55
CA ARG A 175 -7.91 10.06 -10.60
C ARG A 175 -7.41 10.31 -9.19
N GLU A 176 -7.80 11.41 -8.58
CA GLU A 176 -7.31 11.84 -7.26
C GLU A 176 -7.58 10.82 -6.15
N HIS A 177 -8.79 10.24 -6.13
CA HIS A 177 -9.12 9.21 -5.14
C HIS A 177 -8.27 7.94 -5.30
N ALA A 178 -8.12 7.47 -6.54
CA ALA A 178 -7.26 6.31 -6.84
C ALA A 178 -5.79 6.61 -6.51
N MET A 179 -5.29 7.80 -6.83
CA MET A 179 -3.96 8.26 -6.43
C MET A 179 -3.79 8.12 -4.92
N GLY A 180 -4.67 8.73 -4.13
CA GLY A 180 -4.60 8.65 -2.67
C GLY A 180 -4.63 7.22 -2.13
N SER A 181 -5.49 6.37 -2.70
CA SER A 181 -5.61 4.96 -2.29
C SER A 181 -4.36 4.14 -2.65
N ILE A 182 -3.77 4.38 -3.82
CA ILE A 182 -2.52 3.74 -4.26
C ILE A 182 -1.37 4.17 -3.34
N LEU A 183 -1.26 5.46 -3.03
CA LEU A 183 -0.23 5.96 -2.11
C LEU A 183 -0.35 5.36 -0.72
N ASN A 184 -1.58 5.17 -0.20
CA ASN A 184 -1.81 4.48 1.06
C ASN A 184 -1.30 3.03 1.01
N GLY A 185 -1.58 2.30 -0.07
CA GLY A 185 -1.09 0.94 -0.26
C GLY A 185 0.43 0.86 -0.30
N ILE A 186 1.08 1.77 -1.04
CA ILE A 186 2.54 1.85 -1.13
C ILE A 186 3.16 2.18 0.25
N ALA A 187 2.56 3.11 0.99
CA ALA A 187 3.04 3.47 2.34
C ALA A 187 2.92 2.30 3.33
N LEU A 188 1.84 1.53 3.24
CA LEU A 188 1.61 0.35 4.10
C LEU A 188 2.58 -0.80 3.82
N ASP A 189 3.12 -0.92 2.61
CA ASP A 189 4.20 -1.87 2.29
C ASP A 189 5.47 -1.58 3.11
N GLY A 190 5.73 -0.30 3.42
CA GLY A 190 6.74 0.13 4.37
C GLY A 190 8.13 0.38 3.80
N LEU A 191 8.45 -0.11 2.60
CA LEU A 191 9.77 0.06 1.98
C LEU A 191 9.90 1.31 1.10
N THR A 192 8.78 1.94 0.76
CA THR A 192 8.72 3.07 -0.15
C THR A 192 8.07 4.28 0.53
N ARG A 193 8.57 5.48 0.26
CA ARG A 193 8.02 6.75 0.72
C ARG A 193 7.25 7.39 -0.42
N PRO A 194 5.92 7.22 -0.48
CA PRO A 194 5.14 7.74 -1.58
C PRO A 194 4.79 9.21 -1.39
N TYR A 195 4.63 9.92 -2.50
CA TYR A 195 4.03 11.25 -2.52
C TYR A 195 3.03 11.39 -3.68
N GLY A 196 2.07 12.28 -3.53
CA GLY A 196 1.14 12.62 -4.59
C GLY A 196 0.78 14.09 -4.57
N GLY A 197 0.59 14.66 -5.74
CA GLY A 197 0.25 16.06 -5.88
C GLY A 197 -0.99 16.30 -6.72
N THR A 198 -1.82 17.24 -6.28
CA THR A 198 -2.96 17.77 -7.02
C THR A 198 -3.22 19.21 -6.58
N PHE A 199 -4.12 19.92 -7.24
CA PHE A 199 -4.56 21.21 -6.74
C PHE A 199 -5.41 21.07 -5.48
N MET A 200 -5.31 22.03 -4.56
CA MET A 200 -6.02 22.03 -3.28
C MET A 200 -7.52 21.78 -3.46
N VAL A 201 -8.15 22.39 -4.46
CA VAL A 201 -9.58 22.22 -4.75
C VAL A 201 -9.95 20.77 -5.08
N PHE A 202 -9.04 19.97 -5.61
CA PHE A 202 -9.28 18.57 -5.97
C PHE A 202 -9.06 17.61 -4.80
N SER A 203 -8.63 18.10 -3.64
CA SER A 203 -8.58 17.31 -2.42
C SER A 203 -9.95 16.76 -2.02
N ASP A 204 -11.03 17.41 -2.42
CA ASP A 204 -12.39 16.94 -2.18
C ASP A 204 -12.68 15.58 -2.82
N TYR A 205 -12.06 15.29 -3.98
CA TYR A 205 -12.21 13.99 -4.63
C TYR A 205 -11.47 12.85 -3.90
N MET A 206 -10.46 13.14 -3.12
CA MET A 206 -9.64 12.14 -2.42
C MET A 206 -9.85 12.11 -0.89
N ARG A 207 -10.82 12.82 -0.35
CA ARG A 207 -11.08 12.92 1.10
C ARG A 207 -11.13 11.56 1.82
N PRO A 208 -11.82 10.51 1.31
CA PRO A 208 -11.83 9.21 1.97
C PRO A 208 -10.46 8.57 2.06
N ALA A 209 -9.64 8.67 1.00
CA ALA A 209 -8.27 8.15 1.00
C ALA A 209 -7.38 8.92 1.99
N VAL A 210 -7.47 10.26 2.04
CA VAL A 210 -6.74 11.09 3.01
C VAL A 210 -7.14 10.75 4.45
N ARG A 211 -8.43 10.55 4.70
CA ARG A 211 -8.92 10.14 6.02
C ARG A 211 -8.34 8.79 6.47
N LEU A 212 -8.17 7.85 5.53
CA LEU A 212 -7.60 6.54 5.86
C LEU A 212 -6.08 6.59 6.05
N ALA A 213 -5.41 7.59 5.47
CA ALA A 213 -3.98 7.82 5.67
C ALA A 213 -3.66 8.44 7.05
N ALA A 214 -4.59 9.23 7.58
CA ALA A 214 -4.45 9.93 8.86
C ALA A 214 -4.80 9.03 10.05
#